data_ae267dd429f5d5fed330fe702c9ce3a0
#
_entry.id   ae267dd429f5d5fed330fe702c9ce3a0
#
_cell.length_a   1.000
_cell.length_b   1.000
_cell.length_c   1.000
_cell.angle_alpha   90.00
_cell.angle_beta   90.00
_cell.angle_gamma   90.00
#
_symmetry.space_group_name_H-M   'P 1'
#
loop_
_entity.id
_entity.type
_entity.pdbx_description
1 polymer ?
#
loop_
_entity_poly.entity_id
_entity_poly.type
_entity_poly.pdbx_seq_one_letter_code
_entity_poly.pdbx_strand_id
1 'polypeptide(L)'
;MLQFAIPCLLGLESLVGDEVKKLGLADVRVENGRVLCRGEERDLARLNINLRCGARVLLVLASFRATDFETLFQGTRAVRWEDWIPREGEFPVTGYSINSTLHSVPACQSIVKKAVVERLGAAYGLQTLPETGKRYQIRFSIMKDEVMLCLDASGEGLYKRGYRAVGVAAPLKETLAAALVKLSHYNGRDPFCDPFCGSGTIAIEAALIARNRAPGLNRSFAAQHWAMVDKKIWLDAADEAMDNEFHDKTYEIWGGDIDPHAVEIARHNAELAEVDDTVRFEVDDATRFHWGGQYGRVVTNPPYGERLLEQKEAEELYRAFGRAVDKLPETWRVYVLSSHTEFERCFGRIADKKRKLYNGMLKCDLFMYGKRL
;
A
#
# COMPACT_ATOMS: atom_id res chain seq x y z
N MET A 1 15.12 19.76 -7.87
CA MET A 1 13.83 19.04 -7.72
C MET A 1 13.98 17.63 -8.26
N LEU A 2 13.63 16.64 -7.47
CA LEU A 2 13.62 15.22 -7.81
C LEU A 2 12.26 14.84 -8.38
N GLN A 3 12.22 13.77 -9.18
CA GLN A 3 10.98 13.18 -9.67
C GLN A 3 10.75 11.83 -8.98
N PHE A 4 9.52 11.61 -8.54
CA PHE A 4 9.13 10.37 -7.87
C PHE A 4 8.03 9.65 -8.66
N ALA A 5 8.08 8.32 -8.64
CA ALA A 5 7.00 7.46 -9.10
C ALA A 5 6.53 6.59 -7.92
N ILE A 6 5.22 6.56 -7.70
CA ILE A 6 4.59 5.84 -6.61
C ILE A 6 3.64 4.80 -7.22
N PRO A 7 4.10 3.56 -7.44
CA PRO A 7 3.22 2.46 -7.85
C PRO A 7 2.14 2.20 -6.80
N CYS A 8 0.95 1.85 -7.25
CA CYS A 8 -0.17 1.48 -6.39
C CYS A 8 -1.04 0.40 -7.05
N LEU A 9 -1.94 -0.19 -6.29
CA LEU A 9 -2.95 -1.09 -6.84
C LEU A 9 -3.88 -0.32 -7.77
N LEU A 10 -4.30 -0.99 -8.86
CA LEU A 10 -5.28 -0.45 -9.79
C LEU A 10 -6.59 -0.10 -9.07
N GLY A 11 -7.08 1.10 -9.33
CA GLY A 11 -8.25 1.67 -8.67
C GLY A 11 -7.93 2.47 -7.41
N LEU A 12 -6.68 2.55 -6.96
CA LEU A 12 -6.25 3.36 -5.80
C LEU A 12 -5.47 4.62 -6.18
N GLU A 13 -5.25 4.87 -7.45
CA GLU A 13 -4.39 5.93 -7.95
C GLU A 13 -4.83 7.32 -7.48
N SER A 14 -6.14 7.59 -7.45
CA SER A 14 -6.67 8.87 -6.96
C SER A 14 -6.39 9.07 -5.46
N LEU A 15 -6.52 8.00 -4.64
CA LEU A 15 -6.21 8.08 -3.22
C LEU A 15 -4.74 8.41 -2.97
N VAL A 16 -3.84 7.75 -3.72
CA VAL A 16 -2.39 8.03 -3.63
C VAL A 16 -2.08 9.43 -4.12
N GLY A 17 -2.72 9.88 -5.21
CA GLY A 17 -2.60 11.26 -5.69
C GLY A 17 -3.01 12.30 -4.66
N ASP A 18 -4.09 12.03 -3.91
CA ASP A 18 -4.55 12.90 -2.83
C ASP A 18 -3.60 12.88 -1.62
N GLU A 19 -2.98 11.74 -1.30
CA GLU A 19 -1.93 11.66 -0.28
C GLU A 19 -0.73 12.52 -0.64
N VAL A 20 -0.24 12.39 -1.87
CA VAL A 20 0.90 13.15 -2.40
C VAL A 20 0.62 14.66 -2.41
N LYS A 21 -0.57 15.08 -2.84
CA LYS A 21 -0.99 16.49 -2.80
C LYS A 21 -1.04 17.05 -1.38
N LYS A 22 -1.56 16.27 -0.42
CA LYS A 22 -1.60 16.66 1.00
C LYS A 22 -0.21 16.86 1.60
N LEU A 23 0.80 16.13 1.13
CA LEU A 23 2.19 16.33 1.50
C LEU A 23 2.83 17.56 0.83
N GLY A 24 2.12 18.25 -0.06
CA GLY A 24 2.57 19.49 -0.70
C GLY A 24 3.51 19.29 -1.90
N LEU A 25 3.57 18.09 -2.49
CA LEU A 25 4.42 17.85 -3.65
C LEU A 25 3.83 18.50 -4.92
N ALA A 26 4.74 18.87 -5.84
CA ALA A 26 4.40 19.52 -7.10
C ALA A 26 4.15 18.51 -8.25
N ASP A 27 3.56 18.99 -9.32
CA ASP A 27 3.38 18.26 -10.60
C ASP A 27 2.76 16.86 -10.44
N VAL A 28 1.76 16.72 -9.56
CA VAL A 28 1.12 15.44 -9.26
C VAL A 28 0.30 14.99 -10.47
N ARG A 29 0.70 13.88 -11.08
CA ARG A 29 0.02 13.23 -12.21
C ARG A 29 -0.41 11.83 -11.81
N VAL A 30 -1.69 11.56 -11.99
CA VAL A 30 -2.30 10.26 -11.69
C VAL A 30 -2.36 9.47 -13.01
N GLU A 31 -1.67 8.34 -13.04
CA GLU A 31 -1.62 7.43 -14.18
C GLU A 31 -2.13 6.04 -13.75
N ASN A 32 -2.43 5.17 -14.71
CA ASN A 32 -2.85 3.81 -14.40
C ASN A 32 -1.74 3.05 -13.64
N GLY A 33 -2.05 2.64 -12.42
CA GLY A 33 -1.17 1.86 -11.55
C GLY A 33 -0.04 2.65 -10.87
N ARG A 34 0.03 3.98 -11.06
CA ARG A 34 1.06 4.82 -10.39
C ARG A 34 0.67 6.29 -10.32
N VAL A 35 1.33 7.01 -9.43
CA VAL A 35 1.31 8.47 -9.35
C VAL A 35 2.72 9.00 -9.56
N LEU A 36 2.88 10.02 -10.41
CA LEU A 36 4.13 10.76 -10.61
C LEU A 36 4.02 12.11 -9.90
N CYS A 37 5.12 12.56 -9.31
CA CYS A 37 5.19 13.87 -8.68
C CYS A 37 6.63 14.40 -8.65
N ARG A 38 6.79 15.69 -8.30
CA ARG A 38 8.08 16.33 -8.09
C ARG A 38 8.18 16.90 -6.69
N GLY A 39 9.38 16.83 -6.13
CA GLY A 39 9.67 17.33 -4.81
C GLY A 39 11.16 17.56 -4.59
N GLU A 40 11.53 17.84 -3.38
CA GLU A 40 12.91 18.01 -2.93
C GLU A 40 13.45 16.71 -2.34
N GLU A 41 14.72 16.68 -1.94
CA GLU A 41 15.34 15.50 -1.33
C GLU A 41 14.65 15.08 -0.04
N ARG A 42 14.21 16.03 0.80
CA ARG A 42 13.44 15.76 2.02
C ARG A 42 12.14 15.00 1.76
N ASP A 43 11.54 15.20 0.59
CA ASP A 43 10.28 14.52 0.24
C ASP A 43 10.48 13.02 -0.04
N LEU A 44 11.70 12.58 -0.28
CA LEU A 44 12.06 11.16 -0.32
C LEU A 44 11.69 10.46 1.01
N ALA A 45 12.04 11.08 2.14
CA ALA A 45 11.71 10.57 3.48
C ALA A 45 10.22 10.75 3.79
N ARG A 46 9.67 11.94 3.56
CA ARG A 46 8.27 12.27 3.83
C ARG A 46 7.28 11.35 3.10
N LEU A 47 7.55 11.05 1.82
CA LEU A 47 6.73 10.09 1.06
C LEU A 47 6.79 8.68 1.65
N ASN A 48 7.98 8.16 1.96
CA ASN A 48 8.13 6.82 2.51
C ASN A 48 7.46 6.67 3.88
N ILE A 49 7.55 7.68 4.74
CA ILE A 49 6.98 7.65 6.10
C ILE A 49 5.45 7.81 6.07
N ASN A 50 4.91 8.67 5.20
CA ASN A 50 3.50 9.10 5.30
C ASN A 50 2.54 8.38 4.34
N LEU A 51 3.01 7.77 3.24
CA LEU A 51 2.12 7.14 2.27
C LEU A 51 1.44 5.89 2.85
N ARG A 52 0.10 5.88 2.79
CA ARG A 52 -0.75 4.79 3.28
C ARG A 52 -1.13 3.79 2.19
N CYS A 53 -1.48 4.30 1.00
CA CYS A 53 -2.01 3.51 -0.11
C CYS A 53 -0.99 3.22 -1.22
N GLY A 54 0.14 3.93 -1.24
CA GLY A 54 1.25 3.69 -2.17
C GLY A 54 1.97 2.38 -1.87
N ALA A 55 2.43 1.69 -2.91
CA ALA A 55 3.15 0.42 -2.75
C ALA A 55 4.64 0.62 -2.46
N ARG A 56 5.25 1.66 -3.04
CA ARG A 56 6.67 2.02 -2.95
C ARG A 56 6.86 3.49 -3.33
N VAL A 57 8.01 4.03 -2.96
CA VAL A 57 8.54 5.29 -3.46
C VAL A 57 9.74 5.00 -4.35
N LEU A 58 9.64 5.34 -5.62
CA LEU A 58 10.70 5.17 -6.60
C LEU A 58 11.23 6.54 -7.00
N LEU A 59 12.56 6.72 -6.89
CA LEU A 59 13.23 7.90 -7.40
C LEU A 59 13.49 7.72 -8.90
N VAL A 60 12.89 8.56 -9.74
CA VAL A 60 13.03 8.49 -11.20
C VAL A 60 14.34 9.15 -11.62
N LEU A 61 15.19 8.39 -12.29
CA LEU A 61 16.48 8.89 -12.80
C LEU A 61 16.45 9.26 -14.27
N ALA A 62 15.65 8.53 -15.07
CA ALA A 62 15.45 8.82 -16.50
C ALA A 62 14.12 8.30 -17.01
N SER A 63 13.63 8.97 -18.06
CA SER A 63 12.52 8.48 -18.90
C SER A 63 12.88 8.78 -20.36
N PHE A 64 12.73 7.76 -21.22
CA PHE A 64 13.02 7.86 -22.66
C PHE A 64 12.28 6.78 -23.43
N ARG A 65 12.14 6.94 -24.74
CA ARG A 65 11.53 5.94 -25.61
C ARG A 65 12.56 4.94 -26.12
N ALA A 66 12.23 3.63 -26.09
CA ALA A 66 13.04 2.58 -26.69
C ALA A 66 12.19 1.47 -27.29
N THR A 67 12.45 1.16 -28.56
CA THR A 67 11.79 0.07 -29.30
C THR A 67 12.75 -1.08 -29.64
N ASP A 68 14.04 -0.91 -29.35
CA ASP A 68 15.10 -1.89 -29.56
C ASP A 68 16.08 -1.90 -28.38
N PHE A 69 16.89 -2.95 -28.30
CA PHE A 69 17.85 -3.15 -27.20
C PHE A 69 19.01 -2.14 -27.20
N GLU A 70 19.42 -1.66 -28.39
CA GLU A 70 20.50 -0.67 -28.48
C GLU A 70 20.04 0.66 -27.89
N THR A 71 18.86 1.12 -28.25
CA THR A 71 18.26 2.35 -27.67
C THR A 71 18.06 2.21 -26.17
N LEU A 72 17.61 1.06 -25.67
CA LEU A 72 17.49 0.79 -24.25
C LEU A 72 18.86 0.84 -23.55
N PHE A 73 19.87 0.23 -24.14
CA PHE A 73 21.23 0.22 -23.63
C PHE A 73 21.83 1.63 -23.52
N GLN A 74 21.80 2.40 -24.62
CA GLN A 74 22.37 3.75 -24.66
C GLN A 74 21.63 4.73 -23.75
N GLY A 75 20.30 4.69 -23.70
CA GLY A 75 19.51 5.50 -22.79
C GLY A 75 19.79 5.17 -21.32
N THR A 76 19.99 3.89 -20.98
CA THR A 76 20.38 3.48 -19.63
C THR A 76 21.81 3.91 -19.28
N ARG A 77 22.75 3.75 -20.21
CA ARG A 77 24.16 4.14 -20.02
C ARG A 77 24.36 5.67 -19.88
N ALA A 78 23.46 6.45 -20.48
CA ALA A 78 23.50 7.91 -20.38
C ALA A 78 23.16 8.44 -18.98
N VAL A 79 22.47 7.66 -18.14
CA VAL A 79 22.18 8.02 -16.74
C VAL A 79 23.48 8.10 -15.94
N ARG A 80 23.58 9.13 -15.09
CA ARG A 80 24.71 9.31 -14.18
C ARG A 80 24.53 8.46 -12.92
N TRP A 81 24.69 7.15 -13.06
CA TRP A 81 24.50 6.18 -11.97
C TRP A 81 25.48 6.42 -10.82
N GLU A 82 26.69 6.91 -11.10
CA GLU A 82 27.73 7.25 -10.14
C GLU A 82 27.32 8.36 -9.16
N ASP A 83 26.33 9.19 -9.50
CA ASP A 83 25.78 10.19 -8.58
C ASP A 83 24.96 9.55 -7.45
N TRP A 84 24.52 8.30 -7.62
CA TRP A 84 23.64 7.59 -6.68
C TRP A 84 24.26 6.32 -6.10
N ILE A 85 24.95 5.53 -6.91
CA ILE A 85 25.47 4.22 -6.55
C ILE A 85 26.98 4.34 -6.33
N PRO A 86 27.47 4.20 -5.10
CA PRO A 86 28.92 4.25 -4.82
C PRO A 86 29.63 3.02 -5.36
N ARG A 87 30.96 3.07 -5.36
CA ARG A 87 31.84 2.06 -5.94
C ARG A 87 31.54 0.62 -5.48
N GLU A 88 31.17 0.45 -4.21
CA GLU A 88 30.87 -0.85 -3.58
C GLU A 88 29.39 -1.20 -3.61
N GLY A 89 28.51 -0.30 -4.12
CA GLY A 89 27.07 -0.47 -4.10
C GLY A 89 26.61 -1.75 -4.82
N GLU A 90 25.72 -2.50 -4.21
CA GLU A 90 25.01 -3.62 -4.85
C GLU A 90 23.81 -3.03 -5.62
N PHE A 91 23.70 -3.33 -6.92
CA PHE A 91 22.63 -2.78 -7.76
C PHE A 91 21.89 -3.83 -8.57
N PRO A 92 21.07 -4.66 -7.92
CA PRO A 92 20.20 -5.61 -8.63
C PRO A 92 19.19 -4.85 -9.50
N VAL A 93 18.83 -5.45 -10.63
CA VAL A 93 17.87 -4.88 -11.59
C VAL A 93 16.63 -5.76 -11.63
N THR A 94 15.47 -5.14 -11.52
CA THR A 94 14.17 -5.79 -11.76
C THR A 94 13.25 -4.85 -12.51
N GLY A 95 12.24 -5.38 -13.18
CA GLY A 95 11.30 -4.52 -13.88
C GLY A 95 10.20 -5.30 -14.57
N TYR A 96 9.46 -4.59 -15.41
CA TYR A 96 8.38 -5.15 -16.21
C TYR A 96 8.25 -4.42 -17.55
N SER A 97 7.62 -5.08 -18.51
CA SER A 97 7.26 -4.50 -19.80
C SER A 97 5.80 -4.83 -20.13
N ILE A 98 5.03 -3.83 -20.52
CA ILE A 98 3.61 -3.95 -20.83
C ILE A 98 3.30 -3.19 -22.14
N ASN A 99 2.66 -3.87 -23.08
CA ASN A 99 2.23 -3.29 -24.35
C ASN A 99 3.38 -2.56 -25.09
N SER A 100 4.56 -3.18 -25.14
CA SER A 100 5.78 -2.60 -25.69
C SER A 100 6.47 -3.57 -26.64
N THR A 101 7.24 -3.02 -27.59
CA THR A 101 8.05 -3.79 -28.55
C THR A 101 9.06 -4.65 -27.80
N LEU A 102 9.71 -4.10 -26.79
CA LEU A 102 10.63 -4.83 -25.90
C LEU A 102 9.83 -5.59 -24.84
N HIS A 103 9.33 -6.76 -25.15
CA HIS A 103 8.45 -7.57 -24.28
C HIS A 103 9.18 -8.62 -23.43
N SER A 104 10.43 -8.98 -23.77
CA SER A 104 11.22 -9.94 -22.98
C SER A 104 11.82 -9.28 -21.75
N VAL A 105 11.16 -9.41 -20.61
CA VAL A 105 11.61 -8.83 -19.31
C VAL A 105 13.03 -9.31 -18.95
N PRO A 106 13.39 -10.63 -19.05
CA PRO A 106 14.75 -11.05 -18.74
C PRO A 106 15.81 -10.43 -19.66
N ALA A 107 15.52 -10.27 -20.96
CA ALA A 107 16.44 -9.63 -21.90
C ALA A 107 16.61 -8.14 -21.56
N CYS A 108 15.53 -7.40 -21.33
CA CYS A 108 15.60 -6.01 -20.91
C CYS A 108 16.37 -5.85 -19.60
N GLN A 109 16.16 -6.73 -18.63
CA GLN A 109 16.88 -6.73 -17.35
C GLN A 109 18.38 -6.90 -17.55
N SER A 110 18.80 -7.82 -18.41
CA SER A 110 20.23 -8.06 -18.74
C SER A 110 20.85 -6.86 -19.44
N ILE A 111 20.13 -6.24 -20.38
CA ILE A 111 20.60 -5.03 -21.10
C ILE A 111 20.74 -3.85 -20.14
N VAL A 112 19.75 -3.60 -19.28
CA VAL A 112 19.83 -2.53 -18.27
C VAL A 112 21.01 -2.78 -17.33
N LYS A 113 21.15 -4.02 -16.78
CA LYS A 113 22.29 -4.35 -15.89
C LYS A 113 23.62 -4.10 -16.59
N LYS A 114 23.79 -4.57 -17.84
CA LYS A 114 25.02 -4.36 -18.62
C LYS A 114 25.34 -2.90 -18.80
N ALA A 115 24.38 -2.07 -19.17
CA ALA A 115 24.57 -0.64 -19.38
C ALA A 115 24.98 0.09 -18.08
N VAL A 116 24.40 -0.28 -16.95
CA VAL A 116 24.80 0.26 -15.63
C VAL A 116 26.21 -0.16 -15.27
N VAL A 117 26.58 -1.43 -15.47
CA VAL A 117 27.94 -1.95 -15.22
C VAL A 117 28.97 -1.19 -16.06
N GLU A 118 28.72 -0.99 -17.35
CA GLU A 118 29.63 -0.23 -18.22
C GLU A 118 29.76 1.23 -17.77
N ARG A 119 28.68 1.89 -17.39
CA ARG A 119 28.71 3.28 -16.90
C ARG A 119 29.50 3.40 -15.61
N LEU A 120 29.19 2.59 -14.60
CA LEU A 120 29.87 2.62 -13.31
C LEU A 120 31.34 2.17 -13.44
N GLY A 121 31.61 1.15 -14.26
CA GLY A 121 32.97 0.71 -14.56
C GLY A 121 33.83 1.83 -15.14
N ALA A 122 33.30 2.56 -16.12
CA ALA A 122 33.99 3.72 -16.69
C ALA A 122 34.16 4.85 -15.67
N ALA A 123 33.14 5.15 -14.87
CA ALA A 123 33.18 6.23 -13.87
C ALA A 123 34.19 5.93 -12.73
N TYR A 124 34.32 4.68 -12.32
CA TYR A 124 35.20 4.27 -11.21
C TYR A 124 36.51 3.66 -11.65
N GLY A 125 36.77 3.55 -12.95
CA GLY A 125 37.99 2.93 -13.50
C GLY A 125 38.13 1.45 -13.15
N LEU A 126 37.00 0.70 -13.09
CA LEU A 126 36.96 -0.70 -12.70
C LEU A 126 36.48 -1.59 -13.85
N GLN A 127 37.12 -2.74 -14.03
CA GLN A 127 36.66 -3.78 -14.95
C GLN A 127 35.56 -4.64 -14.32
N THR A 128 35.58 -4.81 -12.99
CA THR A 128 34.58 -5.59 -12.21
C THR A 128 34.17 -4.76 -11.01
N LEU A 129 32.86 -4.61 -10.86
CA LEU A 129 32.28 -3.89 -9.71
C LEU A 129 32.10 -4.89 -8.56
N PRO A 130 32.50 -4.54 -7.32
CA PRO A 130 32.52 -5.49 -6.20
C PRO A 130 31.13 -5.88 -5.69
N GLU A 131 30.14 -5.01 -5.80
CA GLU A 131 28.76 -5.20 -5.31
C GLU A 131 28.66 -5.80 -3.89
N THR A 132 29.50 -5.33 -2.98
CA THR A 132 29.60 -5.81 -1.58
C THR A 132 29.00 -4.86 -0.55
N GLY A 133 28.58 -3.68 -0.99
CA GLY A 133 28.08 -2.60 -0.14
C GLY A 133 26.58 -2.63 0.05
N LYS A 134 26.00 -1.46 0.32
CA LYS A 134 24.55 -1.29 0.47
C LYS A 134 23.83 -1.46 -0.86
N ARG A 135 22.56 -1.85 -0.76
CA ARG A 135 21.72 -2.18 -1.91
C ARG A 135 21.02 -0.95 -2.48
N TYR A 136 21.17 -0.78 -3.80
CA TYR A 136 20.54 0.24 -4.63
C TYR A 136 19.69 -0.44 -5.70
N GLN A 137 18.49 -0.88 -5.33
CA GLN A 137 17.63 -1.64 -6.22
C GLN A 137 17.17 -0.79 -7.41
N ILE A 138 17.65 -1.14 -8.60
CA ILE A 138 17.21 -0.53 -9.85
C ILE A 138 15.90 -1.18 -10.29
N ARG A 139 14.92 -0.32 -10.61
CA ARG A 139 13.65 -0.76 -11.21
C ARG A 139 13.47 -0.09 -12.55
N PHE A 140 13.17 -0.90 -13.56
CA PHE A 140 12.73 -0.38 -14.86
C PHE A 140 11.27 -0.71 -15.13
N SER A 141 10.60 0.17 -15.84
CA SER A 141 9.29 -0.12 -16.45
C SER A 141 9.32 0.30 -17.91
N ILE A 142 8.78 -0.54 -18.80
CA ILE A 142 8.57 -0.20 -20.21
C ILE A 142 7.08 -0.30 -20.46
N MET A 143 6.44 0.83 -20.76
CA MET A 143 5.00 0.90 -21.01
C MET A 143 4.75 1.67 -22.30
N LYS A 144 4.21 1.00 -23.32
CA LYS A 144 3.99 1.59 -24.65
C LYS A 144 5.27 2.19 -25.23
N ASP A 145 6.37 1.43 -25.12
CA ASP A 145 7.74 1.80 -25.51
C ASP A 145 8.40 2.95 -24.72
N GLU A 146 7.71 3.53 -23.73
CA GLU A 146 8.31 4.50 -22.81
C GLU A 146 8.99 3.76 -21.65
N VAL A 147 10.30 3.95 -21.56
CA VAL A 147 11.16 3.43 -20.50
C VAL A 147 11.23 4.42 -19.34
N MET A 148 11.10 3.92 -18.13
CA MET A 148 11.39 4.66 -16.91
C MET A 148 12.39 3.88 -16.09
N LEU A 149 13.49 4.52 -15.68
CA LEU A 149 14.52 3.95 -14.82
C LEU A 149 14.48 4.61 -13.45
N CYS A 150 14.40 3.81 -12.41
CA CYS A 150 14.25 4.30 -11.04
C CYS A 150 15.17 3.57 -10.06
N LEU A 151 15.44 4.21 -8.92
CA LEU A 151 15.94 3.57 -7.71
C LEU A 151 14.79 3.37 -6.71
N ASP A 152 14.69 2.19 -6.11
CA ASP A 152 13.68 1.86 -5.11
C ASP A 152 14.11 2.40 -3.73
N ALA A 153 13.53 3.51 -3.33
CA ALA A 153 13.84 4.15 -2.06
C ALA A 153 13.23 3.44 -0.86
N SER A 154 12.16 2.70 -1.05
CA SER A 154 11.45 2.01 0.03
C SER A 154 12.15 0.72 0.49
N GLY A 155 12.77 -0.02 -0.44
CA GLY A 155 13.30 -1.35 -0.19
C GLY A 155 12.19 -2.40 -0.09
N GLU A 156 11.75 -2.76 1.10
CA GLU A 156 10.53 -3.56 1.26
C GLU A 156 9.29 -2.74 0.91
N GLY A 157 8.23 -3.42 0.43
CA GLY A 157 6.98 -2.74 0.08
C GLY A 157 6.37 -1.98 1.27
N LEU A 158 5.74 -0.84 1.01
CA LEU A 158 5.16 0.01 2.06
C LEU A 158 4.03 -0.67 2.85
N TYR A 159 3.43 -1.73 2.32
CA TYR A 159 2.47 -2.53 3.06
C TYR A 159 3.09 -3.20 4.30
N LYS A 160 4.39 -3.51 4.31
CA LYS A 160 5.09 -4.01 5.49
C LYS A 160 5.34 -2.85 6.46
N ARG A 161 4.35 -2.54 7.29
CA ARG A 161 4.39 -1.44 8.27
C ARG A 161 5.34 -1.68 9.44
N GLY A 162 5.65 -2.95 9.71
CA GLY A 162 6.46 -3.38 10.87
C GLY A 162 5.62 -3.95 12.02
N TYR A 163 4.32 -3.74 12.06
CA TYR A 163 3.48 -4.22 13.16
C TYR A 163 3.01 -5.67 13.03
N ARG A 164 3.16 -6.32 11.88
CA ARG A 164 2.77 -7.71 11.71
C ARG A 164 3.93 -8.66 12.02
N ALA A 165 3.95 -9.21 13.23
CA ALA A 165 5.02 -10.11 13.69
C ALA A 165 4.84 -11.56 13.20
N VAL A 166 3.61 -12.05 13.11
CA VAL A 166 3.27 -13.42 12.72
C VAL A 166 2.31 -13.41 11.53
N GLY A 167 2.61 -14.20 10.50
CA GLY A 167 1.75 -14.32 9.34
C GLY A 167 0.55 -15.22 9.62
N VAL A 168 -0.66 -14.71 9.43
CA VAL A 168 -1.86 -15.52 9.16
C VAL A 168 -1.88 -15.86 7.68
N ALA A 169 -2.53 -16.96 7.31
CA ALA A 169 -2.66 -17.33 5.91
C ALA A 169 -3.33 -16.21 5.10
N ALA A 170 -2.65 -15.74 4.01
CA ALA A 170 -3.14 -14.77 3.04
C ALA A 170 -3.79 -13.48 3.61
N PRO A 171 -3.12 -12.71 4.50
CA PRO A 171 -3.71 -11.55 5.10
C PRO A 171 -3.89 -10.42 4.08
N LEU A 172 -4.93 -9.58 4.30
CA LEU A 172 -5.11 -8.34 3.54
C LEU A 172 -3.87 -7.45 3.69
N LYS A 173 -3.35 -6.92 2.58
CA LYS A 173 -2.22 -5.98 2.63
C LYS A 173 -2.65 -4.68 3.31
N GLU A 174 -1.80 -4.15 4.15
CA GLU A 174 -2.04 -2.93 4.93
C GLU A 174 -2.34 -1.72 4.02
N THR A 175 -1.70 -1.62 2.88
CA THR A 175 -2.00 -0.56 1.88
C THR A 175 -3.41 -0.68 1.30
N LEU A 176 -3.93 -1.89 1.12
CA LEU A 176 -5.30 -2.10 0.70
C LEU A 176 -6.28 -1.84 1.85
N ALA A 177 -5.98 -2.28 3.07
CA ALA A 177 -6.79 -2.00 4.25
C ALA A 177 -6.91 -0.48 4.49
N ALA A 178 -5.80 0.27 4.46
CA ALA A 178 -5.81 1.73 4.52
C ALA A 178 -6.69 2.35 3.43
N ALA A 179 -6.63 1.81 2.21
CA ALA A 179 -7.46 2.28 1.11
C ALA A 179 -8.96 2.03 1.36
N LEU A 180 -9.35 0.87 1.93
CA LEU A 180 -10.74 0.59 2.31
C LEU A 180 -11.24 1.61 3.34
N VAL A 181 -10.44 1.88 4.39
CA VAL A 181 -10.75 2.89 5.40
C VAL A 181 -10.93 4.27 4.77
N LYS A 182 -10.02 4.69 3.89
CA LYS A 182 -10.12 6.00 3.20
C LYS A 182 -11.31 6.07 2.24
N LEU A 183 -11.63 5.00 1.53
CA LEU A 183 -12.83 4.90 0.67
C LEU A 183 -14.13 4.94 1.46
N SER A 184 -14.12 4.56 2.73
CA SER A 184 -15.27 4.73 3.63
C SER A 184 -15.44 6.17 4.13
N HIS A 185 -14.52 7.08 3.77
CA HIS A 185 -14.45 8.44 4.28
C HIS A 185 -14.38 8.53 5.81
N TYR A 186 -13.79 7.51 6.44
CA TYR A 186 -13.57 7.52 7.88
C TYR A 186 -12.55 8.61 8.27
N ASN A 187 -12.83 9.32 9.33
CA ASN A 187 -12.02 10.44 9.82
C ASN A 187 -11.93 10.50 11.36
N GLY A 188 -12.29 9.42 12.04
CA GLY A 188 -12.24 9.32 13.50
C GLY A 188 -13.41 9.95 14.27
N ARG A 189 -14.47 10.43 13.60
CA ARG A 189 -15.61 11.07 14.28
C ARG A 189 -16.72 10.08 14.68
N ASP A 190 -16.95 9.08 13.85
CA ASP A 190 -18.02 8.10 14.05
C ASP A 190 -17.41 6.76 14.48
N PRO A 191 -18.16 5.87 15.16
CA PRO A 191 -17.72 4.50 15.38
C PRO A 191 -17.29 3.80 14.11
N PHE A 192 -16.25 2.98 14.21
CA PHE A 192 -15.70 2.16 13.13
C PHE A 192 -15.64 0.70 13.56
N CYS A 193 -16.23 -0.20 12.77
CA CYS A 193 -16.33 -1.61 13.10
C CYS A 193 -15.83 -2.51 11.97
N ASP A 194 -15.03 -3.50 12.31
CA ASP A 194 -14.63 -4.62 11.44
C ASP A 194 -15.05 -5.95 12.06
N PRO A 195 -16.25 -6.49 11.72
CA PRO A 195 -16.78 -7.73 12.29
C PRO A 195 -16.09 -9.02 11.83
N PHE A 196 -15.18 -8.96 10.88
CA PHE A 196 -14.35 -10.07 10.42
C PHE A 196 -12.87 -9.64 10.45
N CYS A 197 -12.40 -9.21 11.63
CA CYS A 197 -11.13 -8.49 11.74
C CYS A 197 -9.90 -9.36 11.47
N GLY A 198 -9.99 -10.69 11.63
CA GLY A 198 -8.84 -11.58 11.51
C GLY A 198 -7.68 -11.08 12.36
N SER A 199 -6.53 -10.82 11.74
CA SER A 199 -5.36 -10.24 12.41
C SER A 199 -5.44 -8.74 12.71
N GLY A 200 -6.61 -8.11 12.58
CA GLY A 200 -6.88 -6.72 12.95
C GLY A 200 -6.50 -5.67 11.91
N THR A 201 -6.07 -6.04 10.71
CA THR A 201 -5.44 -5.11 9.76
C THR A 201 -6.29 -3.89 9.42
N ILE A 202 -7.59 -4.04 9.13
CA ILE A 202 -8.47 -2.91 8.76
C ILE A 202 -8.70 -1.98 9.96
N ALA A 203 -8.96 -2.53 11.15
CA ALA A 203 -9.19 -1.76 12.36
C ALA A 203 -7.92 -1.03 12.83
N ILE A 204 -6.74 -1.65 12.71
CA ILE A 204 -5.44 -1.02 12.99
C ILE A 204 -5.18 0.14 12.02
N GLU A 205 -5.38 -0.06 10.70
CA GLU A 205 -5.23 1.04 9.73
C GLU A 205 -6.27 2.17 9.97
N ALA A 206 -7.46 1.84 10.47
CA ALA A 206 -8.43 2.85 10.90
C ALA A 206 -7.92 3.67 12.10
N ALA A 207 -7.32 3.02 13.10
CA ALA A 207 -6.70 3.68 14.25
C ALA A 207 -5.53 4.60 13.84
N LEU A 208 -4.62 4.10 12.97
CA LEU A 208 -3.52 4.90 12.42
C LEU A 208 -4.03 6.14 11.65
N ILE A 209 -5.13 5.99 10.88
CA ILE A 209 -5.75 7.11 10.15
C ILE A 209 -6.44 8.09 11.10
N ALA A 210 -7.17 7.60 12.10
CA ALA A 210 -7.87 8.44 13.08
C ALA A 210 -6.91 9.30 13.90
N ARG A 211 -5.80 8.71 14.36
CA ARG A 211 -4.72 9.40 15.08
C ARG A 211 -3.84 10.26 14.17
N ASN A 212 -3.99 10.16 12.87
CA ASN A 212 -3.03 10.70 11.88
C ASN A 212 -1.60 10.18 12.08
N ARG A 213 -1.42 9.02 12.72
CA ARG A 213 -0.11 8.39 12.91
C ARG A 213 0.43 7.91 11.56
N ALA A 214 1.63 8.31 11.21
CA ALA A 214 2.24 7.95 9.93
C ALA A 214 2.62 6.46 9.89
N PRO A 215 2.28 5.72 8.81
CA PRO A 215 2.42 4.27 8.76
C PRO A 215 3.86 3.78 8.62
N GLY A 216 4.81 4.67 8.34
CA GLY A 216 6.22 4.34 8.14
C GLY A 216 7.12 4.56 9.36
N LEU A 217 6.58 4.98 10.51
CA LEU A 217 7.39 5.30 11.70
C LEU A 217 8.10 4.08 12.29
N ASN A 218 7.48 2.89 12.23
CA ASN A 218 7.98 1.68 12.88
C ASN A 218 8.76 0.75 11.91
N ARG A 219 9.37 1.31 10.86
CA ARG A 219 10.16 0.54 9.89
C ARG A 219 11.35 1.34 9.33
N SER A 220 12.27 0.64 8.68
CA SER A 220 13.36 1.24 7.92
C SER A 220 13.10 1.23 6.42
N PHE A 221 13.85 2.06 5.68
CA PHE A 221 13.76 2.22 4.24
C PHE A 221 15.14 2.09 3.59
N ALA A 222 15.21 1.62 2.34
CA ALA A 222 16.47 1.43 1.64
C ALA A 222 17.29 2.74 1.51
N ALA A 223 16.61 3.84 1.18
CA ALA A 223 17.26 5.11 0.97
C ALA A 223 17.83 5.76 2.25
N GLN A 224 17.45 5.30 3.45
CA GLN A 224 18.10 5.70 4.71
C GLN A 224 19.58 5.28 4.76
N HIS A 225 19.96 4.29 3.97
CA HIS A 225 21.31 3.73 3.92
C HIS A 225 22.10 4.18 2.69
N TRP A 226 21.51 5.02 1.82
CA TRP A 226 22.20 5.53 0.65
C TRP A 226 23.21 6.61 1.04
N ALA A 227 24.43 6.47 0.52
CA ALA A 227 25.53 7.37 0.87
C ALA A 227 25.29 8.84 0.41
N MET A 228 24.48 9.01 -0.63
CA MET A 228 24.20 10.32 -1.25
C MET A 228 23.03 11.06 -0.59
N VAL A 229 22.28 10.40 0.32
CA VAL A 229 21.11 10.97 0.98
C VAL A 229 21.47 11.41 2.40
N ASP A 230 21.19 12.68 2.72
CA ASP A 230 21.39 13.18 4.07
C ASP A 230 20.49 12.45 5.07
N LYS A 231 21.10 11.84 6.10
CA LYS A 231 20.37 11.13 7.16
C LYS A 231 19.43 12.04 7.93
N LYS A 232 19.72 13.34 7.98
CA LYS A 232 18.90 14.32 8.70
C LYS A 232 17.49 14.42 8.14
N ILE A 233 17.30 14.27 6.82
CA ILE A 233 15.95 14.34 6.23
C ILE A 233 15.00 13.28 6.78
N TRP A 234 15.54 12.13 7.21
CA TRP A 234 14.72 11.04 7.80
C TRP A 234 14.33 11.34 9.23
N LEU A 235 15.20 11.96 10.01
CA LEU A 235 14.90 12.39 11.37
C LEU A 235 13.87 13.52 11.34
N ASP A 236 14.12 14.56 10.54
CA ASP A 236 13.21 15.70 10.40
C ASP A 236 11.81 15.25 9.92
N ALA A 237 11.74 14.29 8.97
CA ALA A 237 10.46 13.77 8.48
C ALA A 237 9.73 12.87 9.50
N ALA A 238 10.47 12.14 10.35
CA ALA A 238 9.87 11.36 11.43
C ALA A 238 9.34 12.28 12.54
N ASP A 239 10.09 13.31 12.93
CA ASP A 239 9.68 14.32 13.90
C ASP A 239 8.44 15.06 13.40
N GLU A 240 8.44 15.54 12.13
CA GLU A 240 7.25 16.14 11.48
C GLU A 240 6.03 15.22 11.55
N ALA A 241 6.23 13.92 11.31
CA ALA A 241 5.13 12.95 11.32
C ALA A 241 4.59 12.70 12.73
N MET A 242 5.45 12.66 13.76
CA MET A 242 5.06 12.53 15.17
C MET A 242 4.35 13.78 15.68
N ASP A 243 4.84 14.98 15.33
CA ASP A 243 4.20 16.25 15.71
C ASP A 243 2.78 16.40 15.13
N ASN A 244 2.52 15.76 13.99
CA ASN A 244 1.20 15.77 13.35
C ASN A 244 0.25 14.68 13.87
N GLU A 245 0.68 13.82 14.80
CA GLU A 245 -0.17 12.79 15.40
C GLU A 245 -1.13 13.40 16.42
N PHE A 246 -2.39 12.93 16.44
CA PHE A 246 -3.40 13.40 17.39
C PHE A 246 -3.38 12.53 18.66
N HIS A 247 -3.07 13.14 19.81
CA HIS A 247 -2.99 12.44 21.11
C HIS A 247 -4.19 12.73 22.03
N ASP A 248 -4.89 13.87 21.83
CA ASP A 248 -5.93 14.35 22.75
C ASP A 248 -7.35 13.92 22.38
N LYS A 249 -7.50 12.92 21.50
CA LYS A 249 -8.81 12.45 21.01
C LYS A 249 -9.04 11.00 21.39
N THR A 250 -10.27 10.71 21.75
CA THR A 250 -10.76 9.34 21.91
C THR A 250 -11.48 8.89 20.65
N TYR A 251 -11.30 7.62 20.28
CA TYR A 251 -11.90 7.04 19.09
C TYR A 251 -12.65 5.77 19.45
N GLU A 252 -13.72 5.51 18.74
CA GLU A 252 -14.53 4.30 18.92
C GLU A 252 -14.26 3.36 17.73
N ILE A 253 -13.20 2.55 17.85
CA ILE A 253 -12.76 1.60 16.83
C ILE A 253 -12.80 0.21 17.41
N TRP A 254 -13.49 -0.70 16.73
CA TRP A 254 -13.70 -2.06 17.19
C TRP A 254 -13.44 -3.08 16.07
N GLY A 255 -12.82 -4.21 16.41
CA GLY A 255 -12.66 -5.39 15.59
C GLY A 255 -13.18 -6.62 16.29
N GLY A 256 -13.99 -7.42 15.60
CA GLY A 256 -14.49 -8.71 16.08
C GLY A 256 -14.08 -9.86 15.18
N ASP A 257 -13.81 -11.01 15.75
CA ASP A 257 -13.64 -12.27 15.04
C ASP A 257 -14.15 -13.43 15.89
N ILE A 258 -14.67 -14.47 15.25
CA ILE A 258 -15.16 -15.65 15.96
C ILE A 258 -14.00 -16.52 16.48
N ASP A 259 -12.80 -16.39 15.91
CA ASP A 259 -11.59 -17.10 16.29
C ASP A 259 -10.84 -16.35 17.40
N PRO A 260 -10.80 -16.89 18.65
CA PRO A 260 -10.04 -16.25 19.74
C PRO A 260 -8.55 -16.06 19.42
N HIS A 261 -7.97 -16.98 18.64
CA HIS A 261 -6.55 -16.87 18.26
C HIS A 261 -6.30 -15.71 17.30
N ALA A 262 -7.21 -15.49 16.35
CA ALA A 262 -7.15 -14.31 15.46
C ALA A 262 -7.24 -13.00 16.25
N VAL A 263 -8.11 -12.95 17.29
CA VAL A 263 -8.26 -11.79 18.18
C VAL A 263 -6.98 -11.53 19.00
N GLU A 264 -6.33 -12.58 19.51
CA GLU A 264 -5.02 -12.43 20.20
C GLU A 264 -3.96 -11.85 19.26
N ILE A 265 -3.86 -12.35 18.02
CA ILE A 265 -2.95 -11.81 17.01
C ILE A 265 -3.29 -10.34 16.71
N ALA A 266 -4.57 -9.99 16.60
CA ALA A 266 -5.01 -8.62 16.34
C ALA A 266 -4.61 -7.66 17.46
N ARG A 267 -4.75 -8.06 18.73
CA ARG A 267 -4.31 -7.28 19.90
C ARG A 267 -2.79 -7.07 19.88
N HIS A 268 -2.04 -8.14 19.66
CA HIS A 268 -0.58 -8.05 19.58
C HIS A 268 -0.11 -7.16 18.41
N ASN A 269 -0.76 -7.25 17.25
CA ASN A 269 -0.47 -6.36 16.12
C ASN A 269 -0.79 -4.90 16.44
N ALA A 270 -1.85 -4.62 17.21
CA ALA A 270 -2.19 -3.27 17.66
C ALA A 270 -1.13 -2.70 18.62
N GLU A 271 -0.62 -3.52 19.56
CA GLU A 271 0.51 -3.15 20.41
C GLU A 271 1.74 -2.76 19.58
N LEU A 272 2.11 -3.60 18.60
CA LEU A 272 3.25 -3.33 17.71
C LEU A 272 3.04 -2.10 16.83
N ALA A 273 1.79 -1.79 16.50
CA ALA A 273 1.42 -0.57 15.76
C ALA A 273 1.31 0.66 16.67
N GLU A 274 1.42 0.49 18.00
CA GLU A 274 1.25 1.54 19.01
C GLU A 274 -0.12 2.24 18.94
N VAL A 275 -1.20 1.44 18.75
CA VAL A 275 -2.60 1.88 18.69
C VAL A 275 -3.53 1.00 19.53
N ASP A 276 -3.01 0.19 20.44
CA ASP A 276 -3.76 -0.70 21.33
C ASP A 276 -4.68 0.05 22.31
N ASP A 277 -4.35 1.30 22.63
CA ASP A 277 -5.18 2.25 23.37
C ASP A 277 -6.34 2.85 22.55
N THR A 278 -6.30 2.69 21.23
CA THR A 278 -7.18 3.36 20.28
C THR A 278 -8.18 2.38 19.63
N VAL A 279 -7.85 1.10 19.55
CA VAL A 279 -8.69 0.05 18.96
C VAL A 279 -8.94 -1.09 19.94
N ARG A 280 -10.17 -1.58 19.98
CA ARG A 280 -10.58 -2.71 20.83
C ARG A 280 -10.86 -3.94 19.98
N PHE A 281 -10.31 -5.09 20.37
CA PHE A 281 -10.55 -6.38 19.74
C PHE A 281 -11.25 -7.35 20.68
N GLU A 282 -12.32 -8.00 20.18
CA GLU A 282 -13.14 -8.92 20.98
C GLU A 282 -13.47 -10.18 20.17
N VAL A 283 -13.66 -11.29 20.88
CA VAL A 283 -14.21 -12.51 20.27
C VAL A 283 -15.70 -12.30 20.11
N ASP A 284 -16.19 -12.26 18.88
CA ASP A 284 -17.61 -12.01 18.58
C ASP A 284 -18.01 -12.68 17.27
N ASP A 285 -19.31 -12.98 17.16
CA ASP A 285 -19.93 -13.59 16.00
C ASP A 285 -20.57 -12.53 15.09
N ALA A 286 -19.96 -12.29 13.94
CA ALA A 286 -20.44 -11.31 12.96
C ALA A 286 -21.90 -11.54 12.51
N THR A 287 -22.43 -12.76 12.62
CA THR A 287 -23.85 -13.05 12.31
C THR A 287 -24.82 -12.47 13.32
N ARG A 288 -24.32 -12.05 14.49
CA ARG A 288 -25.04 -11.39 15.57
C ARG A 288 -24.61 -9.96 15.76
N PHE A 289 -23.80 -9.43 14.84
CA PHE A 289 -23.27 -8.08 14.92
C PHE A 289 -24.37 -7.06 15.21
N HIS A 290 -24.13 -6.22 16.18
CA HIS A 290 -25.00 -5.11 16.55
C HIS A 290 -24.14 -3.97 17.13
N TRP A 291 -24.60 -2.76 17.00
CA TRP A 291 -23.92 -1.60 17.56
C TRP A 291 -24.93 -0.55 18.00
N GLY A 292 -24.64 0.09 19.11
CA GLY A 292 -25.42 1.25 19.59
C GLY A 292 -25.07 2.53 18.82
N GLY A 293 -26.00 3.49 18.82
CA GLY A 293 -25.74 4.79 18.21
C GLY A 293 -26.30 4.95 16.80
N GLN A 294 -26.50 6.21 16.44
CA GLN A 294 -27.17 6.63 15.19
C GLN A 294 -26.26 6.54 13.96
N TYR A 295 -24.97 6.68 14.12
CA TYR A 295 -23.99 6.77 13.03
C TYR A 295 -22.87 5.76 13.26
N GLY A 296 -22.27 5.29 12.18
CA GLY A 296 -21.08 4.45 12.22
C GLY A 296 -20.70 3.95 10.85
N ARG A 297 -19.57 3.25 10.82
CA ARG A 297 -19.06 2.58 9.62
C ARG A 297 -18.70 1.14 9.93
N VAL A 298 -19.15 0.25 9.07
CA VAL A 298 -18.65 -1.11 8.98
C VAL A 298 -17.75 -1.19 7.75
N VAL A 299 -16.51 -1.58 7.93
CA VAL A 299 -15.57 -1.85 6.83
C VAL A 299 -14.91 -3.18 7.09
N THR A 300 -15.15 -4.15 6.21
CA THR A 300 -14.78 -5.52 6.52
C THR A 300 -14.42 -6.34 5.29
N ASN A 301 -13.69 -7.43 5.51
CA ASN A 301 -13.22 -8.37 4.51
C ASN A 301 -13.53 -9.81 4.96
N PRO A 302 -14.77 -10.28 4.79
CA PRO A 302 -15.17 -11.63 5.20
C PRO A 302 -14.48 -12.70 4.35
N PRO A 303 -14.47 -13.98 4.81
CA PRO A 303 -13.91 -15.09 4.01
C PRO A 303 -14.66 -15.24 2.69
N TYR A 304 -13.91 -15.56 1.61
CA TYR A 304 -14.46 -15.60 0.24
C TYR A 304 -15.02 -16.95 -0.16
N GLY A 305 -14.67 -18.05 0.55
CA GLY A 305 -15.08 -19.41 0.20
C GLY A 305 -14.45 -19.87 -1.11
N GLU A 306 -13.13 -19.99 -1.18
CA GLU A 306 -12.41 -20.32 -2.43
C GLU A 306 -12.65 -21.77 -2.88
N ARG A 307 -13.05 -22.69 -1.99
CA ARG A 307 -13.37 -24.08 -2.30
C ARG A 307 -14.89 -24.29 -2.28
N LEU A 308 -15.40 -25.29 -3.01
CA LEU A 308 -16.82 -25.50 -3.24
C LEU A 308 -17.64 -25.68 -1.93
N LEU A 309 -17.10 -26.39 -0.93
CA LEU A 309 -17.74 -26.53 0.39
C LEU A 309 -17.69 -25.21 1.17
N GLU A 310 -16.53 -24.56 1.18
CA GLU A 310 -16.31 -23.25 1.81
C GLU A 310 -17.19 -22.16 1.18
N GLN A 311 -17.53 -22.28 -0.12
CA GLN A 311 -18.39 -21.33 -0.83
C GLN A 311 -19.81 -21.33 -0.27
N LYS A 312 -20.41 -22.51 0.02
CA LYS A 312 -21.76 -22.60 0.61
C LYS A 312 -21.77 -22.01 2.02
N GLU A 313 -20.76 -22.32 2.82
CA GLU A 313 -20.60 -21.78 4.16
C GLU A 313 -20.45 -20.25 4.14
N ALA A 314 -19.66 -19.73 3.19
CA ALA A 314 -19.51 -18.28 3.00
C ALA A 314 -20.83 -17.63 2.56
N GLU A 315 -21.62 -18.26 1.68
CA GLU A 315 -22.94 -17.75 1.29
C GLU A 315 -23.92 -17.70 2.47
N GLU A 316 -23.93 -18.72 3.34
CA GLU A 316 -24.75 -18.73 4.55
C GLU A 316 -24.32 -17.64 5.53
N LEU A 317 -23.00 -17.47 5.70
CA LEU A 317 -22.41 -16.41 6.49
C LEU A 317 -22.84 -15.03 6.00
N TYR A 318 -22.77 -14.79 4.67
CA TYR A 318 -23.19 -13.52 4.07
C TYR A 318 -24.67 -13.23 4.30
N ARG A 319 -25.54 -14.25 4.20
CA ARG A 319 -26.98 -14.11 4.50
C ARG A 319 -27.24 -13.74 5.97
N ALA A 320 -26.50 -14.38 6.87
CA ALA A 320 -26.65 -14.12 8.30
C ALA A 320 -26.11 -12.73 8.67
N PHE A 321 -24.94 -12.37 8.14
CA PHE A 321 -24.34 -11.05 8.35
C PHE A 321 -25.18 -9.91 7.73
N GLY A 322 -25.72 -10.10 6.53
CA GLY A 322 -26.65 -9.16 5.91
C GLY A 322 -27.85 -8.85 6.82
N ARG A 323 -28.50 -9.90 7.38
CA ARG A 323 -29.60 -9.71 8.36
C ARG A 323 -29.18 -9.00 9.65
N ALA A 324 -27.92 -9.16 10.09
CA ALA A 324 -27.41 -8.43 11.25
C ALA A 324 -27.23 -6.95 10.94
N VAL A 325 -26.63 -6.65 9.80
CA VAL A 325 -26.39 -5.27 9.31
C VAL A 325 -27.71 -4.53 9.02
N ASP A 326 -28.74 -5.22 8.52
CA ASP A 326 -30.06 -4.59 8.23
C ASP A 326 -30.76 -4.06 9.49
N LYS A 327 -30.32 -4.46 10.69
CA LYS A 327 -30.84 -3.94 11.97
C LYS A 327 -30.17 -2.64 12.40
N LEU A 328 -29.05 -2.25 11.75
CA LEU A 328 -28.39 -0.98 12.02
C LEU A 328 -29.24 0.18 11.51
N PRO A 329 -29.14 1.37 12.13
CA PRO A 329 -29.77 2.58 11.61
C PRO A 329 -29.37 2.87 10.16
N GLU A 330 -30.28 3.42 9.36
CA GLU A 330 -30.05 3.77 7.92
C GLU A 330 -28.90 4.77 7.70
N THR A 331 -28.44 5.44 8.73
CA THR A 331 -27.31 6.37 8.74
C THR A 331 -25.97 5.67 8.79
N TRP A 332 -25.95 4.37 9.12
CA TRP A 332 -24.74 3.57 9.05
C TRP A 332 -24.32 3.30 7.61
N ARG A 333 -23.03 3.29 7.38
CA ARG A 333 -22.43 2.95 6.09
C ARG A 333 -21.66 1.66 6.20
N VAL A 334 -21.88 0.77 5.24
CA VAL A 334 -21.30 -0.57 5.24
C VAL A 334 -20.50 -0.78 3.97
N TYR A 335 -19.26 -1.22 4.14
CA TYR A 335 -18.30 -1.47 3.08
C TYR A 335 -17.78 -2.90 3.22
N VAL A 336 -18.04 -3.74 2.23
CA VAL A 336 -17.62 -5.14 2.24
C VAL A 336 -16.75 -5.43 1.04
N LEU A 337 -15.51 -5.86 1.27
CA LEU A 337 -14.65 -6.35 0.21
C LEU A 337 -14.91 -7.84 -0.01
N SER A 338 -15.25 -8.25 -1.22
CA SER A 338 -15.43 -9.67 -1.55
C SER A 338 -15.08 -9.95 -3.02
N SER A 339 -14.55 -11.14 -3.28
CA SER A 339 -14.37 -11.68 -4.63
C SER A 339 -15.55 -12.54 -5.10
N HIS A 340 -16.53 -12.79 -4.20
CA HIS A 340 -17.65 -13.67 -4.48
C HIS A 340 -18.63 -13.04 -5.47
N THR A 341 -18.86 -13.67 -6.62
CA THR A 341 -19.68 -13.13 -7.71
C THR A 341 -21.15 -12.92 -7.34
N GLU A 342 -21.70 -13.78 -6.47
CA GLU A 342 -23.08 -13.75 -6.01
C GLU A 342 -23.24 -13.04 -4.64
N PHE A 343 -22.25 -12.22 -4.25
CA PHE A 343 -22.23 -11.61 -2.92
C PHE A 343 -23.52 -10.84 -2.60
N GLU A 344 -23.99 -9.96 -3.51
CA GLU A 344 -25.17 -9.13 -3.30
C GLU A 344 -26.45 -9.98 -3.09
N ARG A 345 -26.59 -11.06 -3.87
CA ARG A 345 -27.72 -11.99 -3.74
C ARG A 345 -27.69 -12.70 -2.37
N CYS A 346 -26.51 -13.12 -1.93
CA CYS A 346 -26.34 -13.79 -0.65
C CYS A 346 -26.49 -12.82 0.52
N PHE A 347 -25.92 -11.63 0.41
CA PHE A 347 -26.04 -10.58 1.42
C PHE A 347 -27.46 -10.03 1.57
N GLY A 348 -28.32 -10.26 0.55
CA GLY A 348 -29.73 -9.89 0.56
C GLY A 348 -30.03 -8.45 0.17
N ARG A 349 -29.02 -7.71 -0.28
CA ARG A 349 -29.14 -6.30 -0.67
C ARG A 349 -28.23 -5.96 -1.84
N ILE A 350 -28.73 -5.17 -2.80
CA ILE A 350 -27.94 -4.60 -3.90
C ILE A 350 -27.15 -3.40 -3.35
N ALA A 351 -25.86 -3.34 -3.68
CA ALA A 351 -25.00 -2.24 -3.27
C ALA A 351 -25.35 -0.93 -3.98
N ASP A 352 -25.33 0.18 -3.25
CA ASP A 352 -25.54 1.52 -3.82
C ASP A 352 -24.40 1.89 -4.79
N LYS A 353 -23.19 1.38 -4.53
CA LYS A 353 -22.02 1.55 -5.39
C LYS A 353 -21.08 0.36 -5.26
N LYS A 354 -20.39 0.03 -6.34
CA LYS A 354 -19.31 -0.97 -6.37
C LYS A 354 -18.02 -0.38 -6.90
N ARG A 355 -16.90 -0.79 -6.33
CA ARG A 355 -15.57 -0.42 -6.83
C ARG A 355 -14.70 -1.66 -7.01
N LYS A 356 -14.20 -1.86 -8.22
CA LYS A 356 -13.25 -2.95 -8.52
C LYS A 356 -11.92 -2.68 -7.86
N LEU A 357 -11.42 -3.65 -7.11
CA LEU A 357 -10.13 -3.64 -6.44
C LEU A 357 -9.44 -4.99 -6.64
N TYR A 358 -8.19 -5.09 -6.20
CA TYR A 358 -7.42 -6.33 -6.28
C TYR A 358 -6.79 -6.64 -4.93
N ASN A 359 -7.05 -7.86 -4.42
CA ASN A 359 -6.36 -8.41 -3.26
C ASN A 359 -5.31 -9.42 -3.75
N GLY A 360 -4.06 -8.96 -3.91
CA GLY A 360 -3.04 -9.72 -4.64
C GLY A 360 -3.42 -9.88 -6.11
N MET A 361 -3.57 -11.12 -6.56
CA MET A 361 -4.04 -11.46 -7.92
C MET A 361 -5.56 -11.62 -8.00
N LEU A 362 -6.24 -11.65 -6.87
CA LEU A 362 -7.68 -11.89 -6.79
C LEU A 362 -8.43 -10.59 -7.08
N LYS A 363 -9.31 -10.63 -8.08
CA LYS A 363 -10.22 -9.53 -8.38
C LYS A 363 -11.35 -9.52 -7.35
N CYS A 364 -11.54 -8.38 -6.69
CA CYS A 364 -12.57 -8.16 -5.70
C CYS A 364 -13.45 -6.96 -6.10
N ASP A 365 -14.65 -6.92 -5.56
CA ASP A 365 -15.47 -5.72 -5.55
C ASP A 365 -15.61 -5.22 -4.10
N LEU A 366 -15.44 -3.93 -3.90
CA LEU A 366 -15.85 -3.25 -2.68
C LEU A 366 -17.30 -2.85 -2.84
N PHE A 367 -18.19 -3.56 -2.13
CA PHE A 367 -19.62 -3.28 -2.08
C PHE A 367 -19.87 -2.20 -1.03
N MET A 368 -20.58 -1.15 -1.41
CA MET A 368 -20.80 0.03 -0.58
C MET A 368 -22.29 0.26 -0.40
N TYR A 369 -22.72 0.37 0.85
CA TYR A 369 -24.11 0.55 1.27
C TYR A 369 -24.25 1.78 2.15
N GLY A 370 -25.22 2.67 1.84
CA GLY A 370 -25.52 3.89 2.58
C GLY A 370 -26.07 4.98 1.66
N LYS A 371 -27.15 5.61 1.99
CA LYS A 371 -27.96 6.52 1.14
C LYS A 371 -27.25 7.80 0.63
N ARG A 372 -25.98 8.06 0.98
CA ARG A 372 -25.17 9.18 0.47
C ARG A 372 -23.71 8.75 0.39
N LEU A 373 -23.33 8.23 -0.75
CA LEU A 373 -21.95 7.94 -1.13
C LEU A 373 -21.46 9.01 -2.10
#